data_e7422b1e9cd44e3fbcdc882b586f2a3c
#
_entry.id   e7422b1e9cd44e3fbcdc882b586f2a3c
#
_cell.length_a   1.000
_cell.length_b   1.000
_cell.length_c   1.000
_cell.angle_alpha   90.00
_cell.angle_beta   90.00
_cell.angle_gamma   90.00
#
_symmetry.space_group_name_H-M   'P 1'
#
loop_
_entity.id
_entity.type
_entity.pdbx_description
1 polymer ?
#
loop_
_entity_poly.entity_id
_entity_poly.type
_entity_poly.pdbx_seq_one_letter_code
_entity_poly.pdbx_strand_id
1 'polypeptide(L)'
;FPHLFACYHRPAYGTLIKDDMQEIRKEWVPLFEKYGVDVAFENDHHVYKRTMPIKHNQVDISGVTYMGDGAWGVGVRKVDWAKLRPLKYIARAEDLNHLIRVKLYQGRQQFEAVDSTGKYLDSFTRFD
;
A
#
# COMPACT_ATOMS: atom_id res chain seq x y z
N PHE A 1 -16.11 14.13 -0.16
CA PHE A 1 -15.33 13.73 1.03
C PHE A 1 -13.88 14.18 0.83
N PRO A 2 -13.25 14.82 1.84
CA PRO A 2 -11.87 15.33 1.72
C PRO A 2 -10.82 14.20 1.68
N HIS A 3 -11.15 13.01 2.20
CA HIS A 3 -10.26 11.85 2.22
C HIS A 3 -11.06 10.59 1.92
N LEU A 4 -10.54 9.75 1.03
CA LEU A 4 -11.19 8.50 0.64
C LEU A 4 -10.19 7.35 0.66
N PHE A 5 -10.50 6.31 1.43
CA PHE A 5 -9.67 5.12 1.56
C PHE A 5 -10.43 3.88 1.10
N ALA A 6 -9.72 2.98 0.42
CA ALA A 6 -10.19 1.62 0.18
C ALA A 6 -9.49 0.66 1.14
N CYS A 7 -10.20 -0.35 1.65
CA CYS A 7 -9.62 -1.40 2.49
C CYS A 7 -10.17 -2.74 2.03
N TYR A 8 -9.28 -3.66 1.65
CA TYR A 8 -9.66 -4.98 1.14
C TYR A 8 -8.55 -6.01 1.39
N HIS A 9 -8.85 -7.30 1.13
CA HIS A 9 -7.95 -8.37 1.53
C HIS A 9 -6.81 -8.58 0.53
N ARG A 10 -7.10 -9.08 -0.65
CA ARG A 10 -6.07 -9.46 -1.64
C ARG A 10 -5.52 -8.26 -2.39
N PRO A 11 -4.18 -8.16 -2.53
CA PRO A 11 -3.57 -6.97 -3.11
C PRO A 11 -3.74 -6.88 -4.63
N ALA A 12 -4.06 -5.66 -5.11
CA ALA A 12 -3.95 -5.32 -6.52
C ALA A 12 -2.47 -5.20 -6.95
N TYR A 13 -1.62 -4.69 -6.04
CA TYR A 13 -0.19 -4.47 -6.28
C TYR A 13 0.66 -5.10 -5.17
N GLY A 14 0.65 -6.43 -5.13
CA GLY A 14 1.29 -7.20 -4.08
C GLY A 14 2.80 -7.37 -4.22
N THR A 15 3.39 -7.99 -3.21
CA THR A 15 4.80 -8.37 -3.17
C THR A 15 5.05 -9.79 -3.70
N LEU A 16 4.01 -10.61 -3.82
CA LEU A 16 4.05 -11.94 -4.39
C LEU A 16 3.39 -11.92 -5.77
N ILE A 17 4.18 -11.72 -6.82
CA ILE A 17 3.70 -11.48 -8.19
C ILE A 17 2.72 -12.55 -8.68
N LYS A 18 2.93 -13.80 -8.30
CA LYS A 18 2.04 -14.92 -8.67
C LYS A 18 0.63 -14.81 -8.07
N ASP A 19 0.50 -14.08 -6.97
CA ASP A 19 -0.74 -13.93 -6.23
C ASP A 19 -1.40 -12.55 -6.48
N ASP A 20 -0.85 -11.77 -7.42
CA ASP A 20 -1.44 -10.49 -7.83
C ASP A 20 -2.82 -10.71 -8.44
N MET A 21 -3.80 -10.01 -7.89
CA MET A 21 -5.19 -10.12 -8.36
C MET A 21 -5.42 -9.24 -9.58
N GLN A 22 -5.23 -9.83 -10.76
CA GLN A 22 -5.46 -9.15 -12.04
C GLN A 22 -6.89 -8.62 -12.17
N GLU A 23 -7.87 -9.35 -11.61
CA GLU A 23 -9.27 -8.93 -11.57
C GLU A 23 -9.46 -7.63 -10.78
N ILE A 24 -8.78 -7.48 -9.63
CA ILE A 24 -8.86 -6.25 -8.83
C ILE A 24 -8.27 -5.07 -9.61
N ARG A 25 -7.14 -5.26 -10.28
CA ARG A 25 -6.57 -4.23 -11.16
C ARG A 25 -7.51 -3.84 -12.28
N LYS A 26 -8.18 -4.80 -12.87
CA LYS A 26 -9.08 -4.57 -13.99
C LYS A 26 -10.40 -3.90 -13.58
N GLU A 27 -10.98 -4.34 -12.48
CA GLU A 27 -12.35 -3.97 -12.12
C GLU A 27 -12.42 -2.87 -11.06
N TRP A 28 -11.54 -2.87 -10.05
CA TRP A 28 -11.60 -1.96 -8.91
C TRP A 28 -10.67 -0.75 -9.05
N VAL A 29 -9.43 -0.96 -9.51
CA VAL A 29 -8.45 0.12 -9.65
C VAL A 29 -8.96 1.29 -10.50
N PRO A 30 -9.63 1.06 -11.67
CA PRO A 30 -10.21 2.16 -12.42
C PRO A 30 -11.27 2.96 -11.65
N LEU A 31 -12.01 2.29 -10.74
CA LEU A 31 -12.97 2.98 -9.87
C LEU A 31 -12.26 3.80 -8.79
N PHE A 32 -11.17 3.27 -8.20
CA PHE A 32 -10.37 4.01 -7.23
C PHE A 32 -9.81 5.30 -7.86
N GLU A 33 -9.27 5.19 -9.05
CA GLU A 33 -8.75 6.34 -9.81
C GLU A 33 -9.84 7.35 -10.16
N LYS A 34 -11.00 6.86 -10.64
CA LYS A 34 -12.13 7.69 -11.04
C LYS A 34 -12.72 8.49 -9.88
N TYR A 35 -12.82 7.88 -8.70
CA TYR A 35 -13.44 8.49 -7.53
C TYR A 35 -12.45 9.11 -6.54
N GLY A 36 -11.17 9.16 -6.89
CA GLY A 36 -10.13 9.83 -6.11
C GLY A 36 -9.82 9.15 -4.79
N VAL A 37 -9.69 7.82 -4.77
CA VAL A 37 -9.16 7.11 -3.61
C VAL A 37 -7.72 7.56 -3.38
N ASP A 38 -7.43 8.00 -2.17
CA ASP A 38 -6.09 8.48 -1.79
C ASP A 38 -5.13 7.32 -1.56
N VAL A 39 -5.56 6.40 -0.70
CA VAL A 39 -4.78 5.21 -0.33
C VAL A 39 -5.68 3.98 -0.29
N ALA A 40 -5.17 2.89 -0.84
CA ALA A 40 -5.77 1.55 -0.75
C ALA A 40 -4.96 0.68 0.21
N PHE A 41 -5.59 0.21 1.28
CA PHE A 41 -5.00 -0.72 2.25
C PHE A 41 -5.26 -2.15 1.83
N GLU A 42 -4.17 -2.92 1.67
CA GLU A 42 -4.17 -4.31 1.23
C GLU A 42 -3.69 -5.22 2.36
N ASN A 43 -4.13 -6.51 2.45
CA ASN A 43 -4.05 -7.26 3.71
C ASN A 43 -3.83 -8.78 3.57
N ASP A 44 -3.05 -9.28 2.62
CA ASP A 44 -2.92 -10.73 2.39
C ASP A 44 -1.48 -11.29 2.46
N HIS A 45 -0.49 -10.52 2.06
CA HIS A 45 0.86 -11.05 1.87
C HIS A 45 1.71 -11.13 3.13
N HIS A 46 1.21 -10.66 4.28
CA HIS A 46 1.86 -10.71 5.59
C HIS A 46 3.26 -10.08 5.63
N VAL A 47 3.41 -8.95 4.96
CA VAL A 47 4.60 -8.10 4.97
C VAL A 47 4.17 -6.64 5.05
N TYR A 48 5.07 -5.73 5.41
CA TYR A 48 4.84 -4.32 5.12
C TYR A 48 5.21 -4.03 3.66
N LYS A 49 4.36 -3.28 2.97
CA LYS A 49 4.72 -2.71 1.67
C LYS A 49 4.03 -1.35 1.47
N ARG A 50 4.65 -0.50 0.68
CA ARG A 50 4.06 0.70 0.11
C ARG A 50 4.51 0.84 -1.35
N THR A 51 3.57 1.18 -2.22
CA THR A 51 3.89 1.52 -3.60
C THR A 51 4.19 3.02 -3.74
N MET A 52 4.85 3.40 -4.82
CA MET A 52 4.70 4.74 -5.39
C MET A 52 3.23 4.94 -5.76
N PRO A 53 2.72 6.18 -5.86
CA PRO A 53 1.38 6.39 -6.38
C PRO A 53 1.25 5.84 -7.81
N ILE A 54 0.14 5.16 -8.10
CA ILE A 54 -0.09 4.45 -9.37
C ILE A 54 -1.37 4.96 -10.01
N LYS A 55 -1.29 5.27 -11.30
CA LYS A 55 -2.42 5.60 -12.15
C LYS A 55 -2.24 4.95 -13.53
N HIS A 56 -3.31 4.34 -14.04
CA HIS A 56 -3.26 3.59 -15.31
C HIS A 56 -2.13 2.55 -15.37
N ASN A 57 -1.89 1.84 -14.25
CA ASN A 57 -0.81 0.86 -14.06
C ASN A 57 0.62 1.44 -14.21
N GLN A 58 0.79 2.73 -14.09
CA GLN A 58 2.09 3.42 -14.15
C GLN A 58 2.30 4.27 -12.90
N VAL A 59 3.56 4.50 -12.53
CA VAL A 59 3.90 5.43 -11.45
C VAL A 59 3.51 6.84 -11.88
N ASP A 60 2.63 7.46 -11.11
CA ASP A 60 2.11 8.81 -11.37
C ASP A 60 1.76 9.48 -10.04
N ILE A 61 2.25 10.68 -9.80
CA ILE A 61 2.07 11.42 -8.55
C ILE A 61 0.59 11.69 -8.22
N SER A 62 -0.29 11.74 -9.22
CA SER A 62 -1.72 11.91 -9.05
C SER A 62 -2.47 10.60 -8.79
N GLY A 63 -1.76 9.49 -8.69
CA GLY A 63 -2.34 8.16 -8.56
C GLY A 63 -2.69 7.77 -7.13
N VAL A 64 -3.17 6.54 -6.98
CA VAL A 64 -3.51 5.90 -5.72
C VAL A 64 -2.25 5.25 -5.12
N THR A 65 -2.01 5.41 -3.84
CA THR A 65 -0.96 4.68 -3.12
C THR A 65 -1.54 3.40 -2.52
N TYR A 66 -0.89 2.25 -2.76
CA TYR A 66 -1.28 0.95 -2.21
C TYR A 66 -0.32 0.58 -1.09
N MET A 67 -0.83 0.30 0.10
CA MET A 67 0.02 0.03 1.26
C MET A 67 -0.58 -0.99 2.22
N GLY A 68 0.23 -1.47 3.14
CA GLY A 68 -0.13 -2.48 4.14
C GLY A 68 0.63 -3.75 3.90
N ASP A 69 0.02 -4.77 4.04
CA ASP A 69 -0.22 -6.10 3.50
C ASP A 69 -0.38 -7.18 4.60
N GLY A 70 -1.11 -6.79 5.67
CA GLY A 70 -1.70 -7.73 6.62
C GLY A 70 -0.73 -8.41 7.59
N ALA A 71 0.40 -7.80 7.93
CA ALA A 71 1.38 -8.37 8.86
C ALA A 71 1.16 -7.95 10.33
N TRP A 72 -0.07 -7.96 10.82
CA TRP A 72 -0.39 -7.70 12.23
C TRP A 72 -0.82 -8.98 12.95
N GLY A 73 -0.01 -9.41 13.92
CA GLY A 73 -0.34 -10.58 14.75
C GLY A 73 -0.32 -11.94 14.05
N VAL A 74 0.28 -12.02 12.87
CA VAL A 74 0.40 -13.23 12.05
C VAL A 74 1.86 -13.53 11.72
N GLY A 75 2.15 -14.73 11.23
CA GLY A 75 3.48 -15.09 10.76
C GLY A 75 3.87 -14.24 9.54
N VAL A 76 4.99 -13.54 9.64
CA VAL A 76 5.52 -12.68 8.58
C VAL A 76 6.16 -13.52 7.49
N ARG A 77 5.90 -13.20 6.24
CA ARG A 77 6.57 -13.81 5.08
C ARG A 77 7.82 -13.02 4.72
N LYS A 78 8.77 -13.68 4.06
CA LYS A 78 10.01 -13.05 3.61
C LYS A 78 9.83 -12.22 2.36
N VAL A 79 10.40 -11.03 2.35
CA VAL A 79 10.46 -10.16 1.17
C VAL A 79 11.57 -10.66 0.24
N ASP A 80 11.19 -11.07 -0.96
CA ASP A 80 12.14 -11.47 -2.02
C ASP A 80 12.51 -10.24 -2.87
N TRP A 81 13.53 -9.53 -2.46
CA TRP A 81 13.99 -8.32 -3.13
C TRP A 81 14.45 -8.55 -4.57
N ALA A 82 14.92 -9.75 -4.92
CA ALA A 82 15.30 -10.06 -6.30
C ALA A 82 14.06 -10.02 -7.22
N LYS A 83 12.91 -10.44 -6.72
CA LYS A 83 11.63 -10.36 -7.43
C LYS A 83 10.97 -8.98 -7.37
N LEU A 84 11.17 -8.23 -6.29
CA LEU A 84 10.54 -6.92 -6.13
C LEU A 84 11.26 -5.80 -6.91
N ARG A 85 12.58 -5.83 -7.02
CA ARG A 85 13.35 -4.78 -7.71
C ARG A 85 12.90 -4.48 -9.14
N PRO A 86 12.49 -5.45 -9.97
CA PRO A 86 11.94 -5.16 -11.29
C PRO A 86 10.59 -4.43 -11.24
N LEU A 87 9.86 -4.52 -10.12
CA LEU A 87 8.58 -3.83 -9.92
C LEU A 87 8.85 -2.38 -9.51
N LYS A 88 9.03 -1.52 -10.48
CA LYS A 88 9.38 -0.10 -10.28
C LYS A 88 8.39 0.68 -9.41
N TYR A 89 7.21 0.13 -9.17
CA TYR A 89 6.19 0.76 -8.34
C TYR A 89 6.36 0.50 -6.83
N ILE A 90 7.19 -0.47 -6.39
CA ILE A 90 7.42 -0.69 -4.95
C ILE A 90 8.35 0.38 -4.41
N ALA A 91 7.83 1.23 -3.53
CA ALA A 91 8.62 2.25 -2.83
C ALA A 91 9.31 1.69 -1.58
N ARG A 92 8.62 0.83 -0.83
CA ARG A 92 9.14 0.18 0.38
C ARG A 92 8.52 -1.19 0.61
N ALA A 93 9.29 -2.12 1.16
CA ALA A 93 8.79 -3.39 1.68
C ALA A 93 9.69 -3.88 2.83
N GLU A 94 9.09 -4.48 3.87
CA GLU A 94 9.78 -5.01 5.06
C GLU A 94 9.07 -6.26 5.56
N ASP A 95 9.82 -7.26 5.98
CA ASP A 95 9.28 -8.50 6.56
C ASP A 95 9.16 -8.40 8.09
N LEU A 96 8.28 -7.51 8.56
CA LEU A 96 8.04 -7.22 9.97
C LEU A 96 6.56 -7.10 10.28
N ASN A 97 6.17 -7.47 11.51
CA ASN A 97 4.84 -7.13 12.02
C ASN A 97 4.74 -5.61 12.21
N HIS A 98 3.63 -5.05 11.79
CA HIS A 98 3.41 -3.61 11.82
C HIS A 98 1.95 -3.23 11.95
N LEU A 99 1.71 -2.00 12.35
CA LEU A 99 0.45 -1.28 12.18
C LEU A 99 0.69 -0.03 11.34
N ILE A 100 -0.37 0.48 10.73
CA ILE A 100 -0.35 1.75 10.02
C ILE A 100 -1.19 2.76 10.78
N ARG A 101 -0.56 3.84 11.21
CA ARG A 101 -1.23 4.98 11.81
C ARG A 101 -1.47 6.05 10.74
N VAL A 102 -2.72 6.45 10.60
CA VAL A 102 -3.12 7.53 9.70
C VAL A 102 -3.49 8.75 10.53
N LYS A 103 -2.90 9.89 10.22
CA LYS A 103 -3.23 11.20 10.80
C LYS A 103 -3.81 12.09 9.70
N LEU A 104 -5.02 12.56 9.92
CA LEU A 104 -5.73 13.42 8.98
C LEU A 104 -5.70 14.86 9.46
N TYR A 105 -5.30 15.76 8.59
CA TYR A 105 -5.25 17.19 8.81
C TYR A 105 -5.99 17.90 7.67
N GLN A 106 -6.30 19.16 7.86
CA GLN A 106 -6.78 19.97 6.75
C GLN A 106 -5.67 20.12 5.69
N GLY A 107 -5.94 19.67 4.46
CA GLY A 107 -5.03 19.79 3.33
C GLY A 107 -3.90 18.74 3.30
N ARG A 108 -3.86 17.78 4.23
CA ARG A 108 -2.84 16.70 4.19
C ARG A 108 -3.21 15.47 4.98
N GLN A 109 -2.61 14.36 4.57
CA GLN A 109 -2.71 13.06 5.23
C GLN A 109 -1.29 12.57 5.54
N GLN A 110 -1.04 12.12 6.75
CA GLN A 110 0.24 11.53 7.15
C GLN A 110 0.05 10.06 7.50
N PHE A 111 0.87 9.21 6.91
CA PHE A 111 0.88 7.77 7.10
C PHE A 111 2.18 7.35 7.75
N GLU A 112 2.10 6.53 8.78
CA GLU A 112 3.24 6.05 9.54
C GLU A 112 3.09 4.53 9.76
N ALA A 113 4.02 3.74 9.25
CA ALA A 113 4.11 2.33 9.58
C ALA A 113 5.02 2.15 10.80
N VAL A 114 4.52 1.44 11.81
CA VAL A 114 5.20 1.26 13.10
C VAL A 114 5.26 -0.24 13.41
N ASP A 115 6.42 -0.74 13.80
CA ASP A 115 6.59 -2.14 14.19
C ASP A 115 6.09 -2.42 15.63
N SER A 116 6.15 -3.68 16.06
CA SER A 116 5.71 -4.12 17.39
C SER A 116 6.54 -3.53 18.54
N THR A 117 7.71 -2.94 18.26
CA THR A 117 8.56 -2.26 19.27
C THR A 117 8.30 -0.76 19.34
N GLY A 118 7.44 -0.22 18.46
CA GLY A 118 7.18 1.21 18.34
C GLY A 118 8.13 1.96 17.40
N LYS A 119 9.02 1.24 16.70
CA LYS A 119 9.94 1.84 15.74
C LYS A 119 9.22 2.15 14.42
N TYR A 120 9.50 3.32 13.87
CA TYR A 120 9.01 3.69 12.54
C TYR A 120 9.73 2.91 11.44
N LEU A 121 8.95 2.22 10.62
CA LEU A 121 9.43 1.52 9.42
C LEU A 121 9.41 2.44 8.22
N ASP A 122 8.36 3.24 8.10
CA ASP A 122 8.13 4.13 6.98
C ASP A 122 7.22 5.29 7.39
N SER A 123 7.35 6.40 6.70
CA SER A 123 6.45 7.55 6.86
C SER A 123 6.37 8.31 5.55
N PHE A 124 5.17 8.73 5.18
CA PHE A 124 4.97 9.63 4.05
C PHE A 124 3.78 10.56 4.28
N THR A 125 3.78 11.67 3.57
CA THR A 125 2.70 12.65 3.57
C THR A 125 2.13 12.78 2.17
N ARG A 126 0.80 12.79 2.08
CA ARG A 126 0.05 13.14 0.90
C ARG A 126 -0.61 14.50 1.14
N PHE A 127 -0.56 15.37 0.16
CA PHE A 127 -1.27 16.65 0.14
C PHE A 127 -2.47 16.56 -0.78
N ASP A 128 -3.56 17.23 -0.41
CA ASP A 128 -4.83 17.31 -1.15
C ASP A 128 -4.69 18.13 -2.44
#